data_aae3f24a6712ed1433f92370318119b3
#
_entry.id   aae3f24a6712ed1433f92370318119b3
#
_cell.length_a   1.000
_cell.length_b   1.000
_cell.length_c   1.000
_cell.angle_alpha   90.00
_cell.angle_beta   90.00
_cell.angle_gamma   90.00
#
_symmetry.space_group_name_H-M   'P 1'
#
loop_
_entity.id
_entity.type
_entity.pdbx_description
1 polymer ?
#
loop_
_entity_poly.entity_id
_entity_poly.type
_entity_poly.pdbx_seq_one_letter_code
_entity_poly.pdbx_strand_id
1 'polypeptide(L)'
;MSSDWPTGTVHGPVLTAAPLPAPVTRFSCSGSASTMDQRDELSGFRTAFKSFATEAIHVGQEPEQWKSMAVVPPISLSTTFKQHGPGNHAGFEYSRSGNPTRNCLEKAVAALDGAKYCLALASGLAATVTITHMLKAGDGIVCMDDVYGGTNRYFQRIAATIGLDISLADCTKPEKLKAALKPNTKRPLALGADICMYSATKYMNGHSDVVMGLVSMNREDLHERLKFLQNALGGVPSPFDCFLVNRGLKTLHLRMERHFKNAMAAAKFLEADPRVERVIFPGLPSHPQHDVMKKQCTGCPGMITFYIKGKLEHASAFLSNLKMFAIAESLGGYESLAEHPAIMTHASVPENERKVLGISDTLIRLSIGLEDEADIIEDLDQALSAAVTSYHQTPTSVLHCQDYGFTVVVW
;
A
#
# COMPACT_ATOMS: atom_id res chain seq x y z
N MET A 1 -21.91 -48.38 -37.93
CA MET A 1 -21.16 -47.51 -38.86
C MET A 1 -19.91 -47.10 -38.12
N SER A 2 -18.82 -47.78 -38.51
CA SER A 2 -17.48 -47.59 -37.99
C SER A 2 -16.81 -46.38 -38.68
N SER A 3 -16.20 -45.49 -37.95
CA SER A 3 -15.29 -44.48 -38.51
C SER A 3 -13.92 -44.59 -37.84
N ASP A 4 -13.04 -45.21 -38.55
CA ASP A 4 -11.62 -45.34 -38.25
C ASP A 4 -10.92 -43.99 -38.38
N TRP A 5 -10.12 -43.64 -37.36
CA TRP A 5 -9.16 -42.57 -37.45
C TRP A 5 -7.76 -43.17 -37.59
N PRO A 6 -6.91 -42.72 -38.51
CA PRO A 6 -5.56 -43.29 -38.73
C PRO A 6 -4.57 -42.83 -37.65
N THR A 7 -3.87 -43.79 -37.04
CA THR A 7 -2.74 -43.59 -36.17
C THR A 7 -1.50 -43.33 -37.05
N GLY A 8 -1.12 -42.06 -37.19
CA GLY A 8 0.15 -41.65 -37.79
C GLY A 8 1.20 -41.35 -36.71
N THR A 9 2.14 -42.25 -36.53
CA THR A 9 3.37 -42.02 -35.75
C THR A 9 4.29 -41.11 -36.53
N VAL A 10 4.45 -39.85 -36.09
CA VAL A 10 5.45 -38.94 -36.62
C VAL A 10 6.69 -39.00 -35.72
N HIS A 11 7.75 -39.63 -36.18
CA HIS A 11 9.10 -39.51 -35.60
C HIS A 11 9.67 -38.14 -35.97
N GLY A 12 9.71 -37.21 -35.00
CA GLY A 12 10.46 -35.97 -35.13
C GLY A 12 11.91 -36.14 -34.63
N PRO A 13 12.86 -35.40 -35.20
CA PRO A 13 14.26 -35.57 -34.85
C PRO A 13 14.57 -35.08 -33.43
N VAL A 14 15.43 -35.85 -32.75
CA VAL A 14 15.99 -35.50 -31.44
C VAL A 14 16.91 -34.29 -31.63
N LEU A 15 16.50 -33.14 -31.13
CA LEU A 15 17.37 -31.96 -31.06
C LEU A 15 18.28 -32.08 -29.83
N THR A 16 19.57 -32.26 -30.09
CA THR A 16 20.61 -32.12 -29.08
C THR A 16 20.72 -30.69 -28.61
N ALA A 17 20.71 -30.50 -27.30
CA ALA A 17 20.83 -29.18 -26.64
C ALA A 17 22.16 -28.50 -27.04
N ALA A 18 22.07 -27.29 -27.54
CA ALA A 18 23.23 -26.42 -27.75
C ALA A 18 23.74 -25.86 -26.39
N PRO A 19 25.07 -25.66 -26.24
CA PRO A 19 25.62 -25.13 -25.00
C PRO A 19 25.21 -23.69 -24.76
N LEU A 20 24.98 -23.35 -23.48
CA LEU A 20 24.64 -22.01 -23.01
C LEU A 20 25.68 -20.96 -23.47
N PRO A 21 25.26 -19.78 -23.91
CA PRO A 21 26.16 -18.69 -24.23
C PRO A 21 26.88 -18.16 -22.98
N ALA A 22 28.13 -17.76 -23.15
CA ALA A 22 28.99 -17.18 -22.14
C ALA A 22 28.42 -15.86 -21.58
N PRO A 23 28.76 -15.45 -20.33
CA PRO A 23 28.21 -14.26 -19.70
C PRO A 23 28.59 -13.00 -20.48
N VAL A 24 27.56 -12.17 -20.73
CA VAL A 24 27.71 -10.91 -21.46
C VAL A 24 28.55 -9.94 -20.64
N THR A 25 29.64 -9.47 -21.24
CA THR A 25 30.51 -8.43 -20.68
C THR A 25 29.79 -7.13 -20.48
N ARG A 26 30.03 -6.52 -19.32
CA ARG A 26 29.52 -5.20 -18.90
C ARG A 26 29.83 -4.13 -19.96
N PHE A 27 28.79 -3.46 -20.45
CA PHE A 27 28.93 -2.17 -21.10
C PHE A 27 29.09 -1.09 -20.03
N SER A 28 30.27 -0.45 -20.00
CA SER A 28 30.46 0.78 -19.24
C SER A 28 30.02 1.96 -20.10
N CYS A 29 28.87 2.53 -19.81
CA CYS A 29 28.50 3.86 -20.32
C CYS A 29 29.01 4.92 -19.35
N SER A 30 30.06 5.63 -19.74
CA SER A 30 30.48 6.90 -19.13
C SER A 30 29.61 8.02 -19.72
N GLY A 31 28.64 8.48 -18.99
CA GLY A 31 27.79 9.63 -19.32
C GLY A 31 27.54 10.43 -18.05
N SER A 32 28.37 11.46 -17.82
CA SER A 32 28.22 12.40 -16.70
C SER A 32 27.25 13.51 -17.09
N ALA A 33 26.08 13.56 -16.47
CA ALA A 33 25.34 14.79 -16.18
C ALA A 33 24.14 14.49 -15.27
N SER A 34 23.94 15.26 -14.23
CA SER A 34 22.78 15.36 -13.32
C SER A 34 22.62 14.34 -12.17
N THR A 35 23.64 13.65 -11.72
CA THR A 35 23.55 12.70 -10.60
C THR A 35 23.99 13.28 -9.24
N MET A 36 24.36 14.56 -9.14
CA MET A 36 24.83 15.12 -7.86
C MET A 36 23.71 15.41 -6.85
N ASP A 37 22.56 15.90 -7.31
CA ASP A 37 21.49 16.36 -6.43
C ASP A 37 20.76 15.20 -5.70
N GLN A 38 20.57 14.08 -6.38
CA GLN A 38 19.91 12.89 -5.79
C GLN A 38 20.79 12.14 -4.76
N ARG A 39 22.12 12.20 -4.89
CA ARG A 39 23.03 11.51 -3.96
C ARG A 39 23.06 12.14 -2.59
N ASP A 40 22.89 13.46 -2.50
CA ASP A 40 22.92 14.17 -1.21
C ASP A 40 21.63 13.92 -0.42
N GLU A 41 20.47 13.86 -1.06
CA GLU A 41 19.20 13.60 -0.39
C GLU A 41 19.09 12.17 0.17
N LEU A 42 19.68 11.18 -0.49
CA LEU A 42 19.75 9.79 -0.04
C LEU A 42 20.92 9.52 0.94
N SER A 43 21.74 10.54 1.25
CA SER A 43 22.85 10.37 2.17
C SER A 43 22.38 9.94 3.57
N GLY A 44 22.93 8.81 4.03
CA GLY A 44 22.60 8.22 5.32
C GLY A 44 21.37 7.31 5.35
N PHE A 45 20.59 7.21 4.27
CA PHE A 45 19.58 6.18 4.12
C PHE A 45 20.23 4.82 3.83
N ARG A 46 19.49 3.74 4.09
CA ARG A 46 19.93 2.38 3.71
C ARG A 46 20.09 2.28 2.20
N THR A 47 21.05 1.48 1.77
CA THR A 47 21.16 1.12 0.35
C THR A 47 19.92 0.37 -0.11
N ALA A 48 19.51 0.60 -1.38
CA ALA A 48 18.42 -0.15 -2.01
C ALA A 48 18.69 -1.67 -1.95
N PHE A 49 17.62 -2.45 -1.84
CA PHE A 49 17.72 -3.91 -1.84
C PHE A 49 18.31 -4.39 -3.16
N LYS A 50 19.29 -5.30 -3.05
CA LYS A 50 19.91 -5.90 -4.25
C LYS A 50 18.83 -6.64 -5.05
N SER A 51 18.85 -6.43 -6.37
CA SER A 51 17.96 -7.12 -7.32
C SER A 51 16.46 -6.84 -7.20
N PHE A 52 16.01 -5.90 -6.35
CA PHE A 52 14.58 -5.62 -6.14
C PHE A 52 13.82 -5.41 -7.46
N ALA A 53 14.33 -4.55 -8.35
CA ALA A 53 13.72 -4.28 -9.65
C ALA A 53 13.65 -5.53 -10.54
N THR A 54 14.72 -6.34 -10.55
CA THR A 54 14.79 -7.59 -11.31
C THR A 54 13.79 -8.61 -10.79
N GLU A 55 13.70 -8.78 -9.48
CA GLU A 55 12.75 -9.69 -8.84
C GLU A 55 11.30 -9.27 -9.10
N ALA A 56 10.98 -7.96 -9.01
CA ALA A 56 9.67 -7.41 -9.31
C ALA A 56 9.21 -7.71 -10.76
N ILE A 57 10.15 -7.82 -11.70
CA ILE A 57 9.86 -8.07 -13.11
C ILE A 57 9.73 -9.56 -13.42
N HIS A 58 10.56 -10.41 -12.81
CA HIS A 58 10.75 -11.78 -13.26
C HIS A 58 10.16 -12.85 -12.34
N VAL A 59 10.25 -12.70 -11.02
CA VAL A 59 9.88 -13.78 -10.09
C VAL A 59 8.38 -14.08 -10.15
N GLY A 60 8.04 -15.37 -10.25
CA GLY A 60 6.68 -15.88 -10.34
C GLY A 60 6.02 -15.69 -11.70
N GLN A 61 6.76 -15.13 -12.67
CA GLN A 61 6.25 -14.74 -14.00
C GLN A 61 7.06 -15.34 -15.15
N GLU A 62 7.84 -16.36 -14.86
CA GLU A 62 8.71 -17.03 -15.82
C GLU A 62 7.90 -17.58 -16.98
N PRO A 63 8.21 -17.24 -18.26
CA PRO A 63 7.43 -17.64 -19.44
C PRO A 63 7.30 -19.17 -19.60
N GLU A 64 8.26 -19.92 -19.09
CA GLU A 64 8.35 -21.38 -19.20
C GLU A 64 7.19 -22.10 -18.48
N GLN A 65 6.52 -21.45 -17.53
CA GLN A 65 5.34 -22.01 -16.86
C GLN A 65 4.09 -22.04 -17.75
N TRP A 66 4.10 -21.33 -18.90
CA TRP A 66 3.01 -21.28 -19.86
C TRP A 66 3.34 -22.04 -21.15
N LYS A 67 2.41 -22.87 -21.63
CA LYS A 67 2.60 -23.54 -22.92
C LYS A 67 2.84 -22.58 -24.09
N SER A 68 2.31 -21.36 -24.00
CA SER A 68 2.50 -20.30 -25.00
C SER A 68 3.83 -19.57 -24.90
N MET A 69 4.63 -19.81 -23.86
CA MET A 69 5.84 -19.04 -23.56
C MET A 69 5.56 -17.53 -23.46
N ALA A 70 4.38 -17.15 -22.97
CA ALA A 70 3.96 -15.76 -22.87
C ALA A 70 4.82 -14.99 -21.85
N VAL A 71 5.39 -13.86 -22.27
CA VAL A 71 6.21 -12.97 -21.41
C VAL A 71 5.36 -12.32 -20.33
N VAL A 72 4.08 -12.04 -20.63
CA VAL A 72 3.12 -11.52 -19.63
C VAL A 72 2.26 -12.69 -19.15
N PRO A 73 2.12 -12.91 -17.83
CA PRO A 73 1.27 -13.96 -17.29
C PRO A 73 -0.17 -13.84 -17.79
N PRO A 74 -0.78 -14.93 -18.28
CA PRO A 74 -2.19 -14.94 -18.68
C PRO A 74 -3.13 -14.65 -17.49
N ILE A 75 -4.24 -13.98 -17.75
CA ILE A 75 -5.30 -13.78 -16.74
C ILE A 75 -6.22 -14.99 -16.79
N SER A 76 -6.20 -15.81 -15.75
CA SER A 76 -7.08 -16.96 -15.60
C SER A 76 -8.33 -16.59 -14.81
N LEU A 77 -9.44 -16.35 -15.51
CA LEU A 77 -10.73 -16.07 -14.89
C LEU A 77 -11.53 -17.35 -14.56
N SER A 78 -10.99 -18.53 -14.90
CA SER A 78 -11.68 -19.79 -14.60
C SER A 78 -11.86 -19.96 -13.09
N THR A 79 -13.11 -20.22 -12.68
CA THR A 79 -13.42 -20.53 -11.27
C THR A 79 -13.14 -21.98 -10.92
N THR A 80 -13.18 -22.88 -11.91
CA THR A 80 -12.97 -24.31 -11.70
C THR A 80 -12.01 -24.88 -12.74
N PHE A 81 -11.32 -25.95 -12.41
CA PHE A 81 -10.28 -26.56 -13.25
C PHE A 81 -10.58 -28.07 -13.37
N LYS A 82 -10.46 -28.60 -14.61
CA LYS A 82 -10.65 -30.02 -14.89
C LYS A 82 -9.58 -30.85 -14.18
N GLN A 83 -10.00 -31.92 -13.55
CA GLN A 83 -9.12 -32.92 -12.95
C GLN A 83 -8.91 -34.10 -13.91
N HIS A 84 -7.78 -34.78 -13.79
CA HIS A 84 -7.49 -36.02 -14.54
C HIS A 84 -8.31 -37.20 -14.04
N GLY A 85 -8.74 -37.17 -12.78
CA GLY A 85 -9.60 -38.11 -12.10
C GLY A 85 -10.04 -37.54 -10.75
N PRO A 86 -10.93 -38.18 -9.99
CA PRO A 86 -11.38 -37.69 -8.69
C PRO A 86 -10.19 -37.43 -7.74
N GLY A 87 -10.03 -36.18 -7.29
CA GLY A 87 -8.92 -35.76 -6.43
C GLY A 87 -7.56 -35.61 -7.11
N ASN A 88 -7.43 -35.90 -8.42
CA ASN A 88 -6.18 -35.81 -9.18
C ASN A 88 -6.19 -34.54 -10.07
N HIS A 89 -5.87 -33.36 -9.49
CA HIS A 89 -5.82 -32.09 -10.19
C HIS A 89 -4.40 -31.76 -10.69
N ALA A 90 -4.30 -30.91 -11.72
CA ALA A 90 -3.04 -30.45 -12.31
C ALA A 90 -2.47 -29.19 -11.59
N GLY A 91 -2.62 -29.10 -10.26
CA GLY A 91 -2.13 -27.98 -9.45
C GLY A 91 -3.23 -27.01 -8.99
N PHE A 92 -4.32 -26.88 -9.74
CA PHE A 92 -5.49 -26.06 -9.38
C PHE A 92 -6.78 -26.87 -9.52
N GLU A 93 -7.75 -26.59 -8.66
CA GLU A 93 -9.07 -27.22 -8.66
C GLU A 93 -10.20 -26.17 -8.66
N TYR A 94 -10.08 -25.16 -7.83
CA TYR A 94 -11.04 -24.09 -7.65
C TYR A 94 -10.37 -22.77 -7.33
N SER A 95 -10.80 -21.66 -7.92
CA SER A 95 -10.09 -20.37 -7.89
C SER A 95 -9.98 -19.74 -6.49
N ARG A 96 -10.90 -20.08 -5.57
CA ARG A 96 -10.78 -19.64 -4.16
C ARG A 96 -9.61 -20.32 -3.47
N SER A 97 -9.41 -21.61 -3.64
CA SER A 97 -8.30 -22.36 -3.03
C SER A 97 -6.97 -22.13 -3.74
N GLY A 98 -6.98 -21.87 -5.06
CA GLY A 98 -5.77 -21.58 -5.87
C GLY A 98 -6.12 -21.04 -7.24
N ASN A 99 -5.36 -20.03 -7.71
CA ASN A 99 -5.54 -19.43 -9.04
C ASN A 99 -4.18 -19.11 -9.66
N PRO A 100 -3.93 -19.44 -10.95
CA PRO A 100 -2.62 -19.20 -11.58
C PRO A 100 -2.17 -17.74 -11.55
N THR A 101 -3.08 -16.79 -11.83
CA THR A 101 -2.76 -15.36 -11.85
C THR A 101 -2.46 -14.83 -10.44
N ARG A 102 -3.26 -15.23 -9.44
CA ARG A 102 -2.99 -14.90 -8.05
C ARG A 102 -1.66 -15.47 -7.56
N ASN A 103 -1.34 -16.70 -7.94
CA ASN A 103 -0.07 -17.35 -7.59
C ASN A 103 1.15 -16.59 -8.12
N CYS A 104 1.08 -16.00 -9.33
CA CYS A 104 2.15 -15.15 -9.86
C CYS A 104 2.39 -13.94 -8.94
N LEU A 105 1.34 -13.24 -8.53
CA LEU A 105 1.44 -12.10 -7.62
C LEU A 105 2.01 -12.51 -6.26
N GLU A 106 1.48 -13.58 -5.67
CA GLU A 106 1.90 -14.08 -4.35
C GLU A 106 3.39 -14.45 -4.34
N LYS A 107 3.90 -15.07 -5.40
CA LYS A 107 5.32 -15.39 -5.56
C LYS A 107 6.18 -14.13 -5.73
N ALA A 108 5.76 -13.19 -6.58
CA ALA A 108 6.49 -11.94 -6.80
C ALA A 108 6.64 -11.14 -5.49
N VAL A 109 5.56 -10.97 -4.74
CA VAL A 109 5.59 -10.23 -3.46
C VAL A 109 6.42 -10.97 -2.42
N ALA A 110 6.32 -12.30 -2.31
CA ALA A 110 7.15 -13.06 -1.40
C ALA A 110 8.65 -12.83 -1.66
N ALA A 111 9.07 -12.83 -2.93
CA ALA A 111 10.46 -12.55 -3.29
C ALA A 111 10.90 -11.13 -2.90
N LEU A 112 10.06 -10.12 -3.19
CA LEU A 112 10.35 -8.71 -2.86
C LEU A 112 10.50 -8.47 -1.34
N ASP A 113 9.75 -9.22 -0.53
CA ASP A 113 9.82 -9.16 0.93
C ASP A 113 10.96 -10.02 1.52
N GLY A 114 11.67 -10.81 0.70
CA GLY A 114 12.56 -11.87 1.20
C GLY A 114 11.82 -12.91 2.03
N ALA A 115 10.53 -13.10 1.76
CA ALA A 115 9.66 -14.04 2.43
C ALA A 115 9.55 -15.36 1.68
N LYS A 116 9.28 -16.45 2.42
CA LYS A 116 9.03 -17.77 1.82
C LYS A 116 7.63 -17.86 1.20
N TYR A 117 6.66 -17.16 1.80
CA TYR A 117 5.25 -17.21 1.43
C TYR A 117 4.61 -15.83 1.39
N CYS A 118 3.66 -15.63 0.47
CA CYS A 118 2.73 -14.51 0.49
C CYS A 118 1.33 -15.01 0.14
N LEU A 119 0.31 -14.39 0.72
CA LEU A 119 -1.11 -14.62 0.43
C LEU A 119 -1.77 -13.30 0.05
N ALA A 120 -2.54 -13.31 -1.04
CA ALA A 120 -3.32 -12.16 -1.48
C ALA A 120 -4.78 -12.27 -0.99
N LEU A 121 -5.30 -11.17 -0.45
CA LEU A 121 -6.65 -11.05 0.10
C LEU A 121 -7.40 -9.87 -0.55
N ALA A 122 -8.73 -9.94 -0.52
CA ALA A 122 -9.61 -8.99 -1.21
C ALA A 122 -9.47 -7.52 -0.77
N SER A 123 -8.88 -7.25 0.40
CA SER A 123 -8.57 -5.90 0.89
C SER A 123 -7.54 -5.96 2.01
N GLY A 124 -6.92 -4.82 2.34
CA GLY A 124 -6.08 -4.72 3.55
C GLY A 124 -6.86 -5.09 4.81
N LEU A 125 -8.13 -4.70 4.89
CA LEU A 125 -8.97 -5.06 6.04
C LEU A 125 -9.31 -6.55 6.06
N ALA A 126 -9.53 -7.20 4.91
CA ALA A 126 -9.67 -8.65 4.83
C ALA A 126 -8.42 -9.38 5.32
N ALA A 127 -7.23 -8.83 5.05
CA ALA A 127 -5.97 -9.35 5.60
C ALA A 127 -5.92 -9.22 7.13
N THR A 128 -6.27 -8.06 7.68
CA THR A 128 -6.37 -7.84 9.13
C THR A 128 -7.34 -8.83 9.76
N VAL A 129 -8.54 -8.98 9.21
CA VAL A 129 -9.57 -9.92 9.69
C VAL A 129 -9.04 -11.36 9.66
N THR A 130 -8.42 -11.78 8.56
CA THR A 130 -7.87 -13.14 8.42
C THR A 130 -6.78 -13.42 9.48
N ILE A 131 -5.91 -12.44 9.75
CA ILE A 131 -4.87 -12.56 10.78
C ILE A 131 -5.51 -12.67 12.17
N THR A 132 -6.52 -11.86 12.48
CA THR A 132 -7.20 -11.90 13.79
C THR A 132 -7.93 -13.21 14.04
N HIS A 133 -8.40 -13.91 13.00
CA HIS A 133 -8.99 -15.25 13.13
C HIS A 133 -8.00 -16.36 13.49
N MET A 134 -6.71 -16.07 13.60
CA MET A 134 -5.74 -16.98 14.22
C MET A 134 -5.80 -16.95 15.75
N LEU A 135 -6.37 -15.90 16.30
CA LEU A 135 -6.48 -15.66 17.74
C LEU A 135 -7.74 -16.33 18.30
N LYS A 136 -7.76 -16.52 19.62
CA LYS A 136 -8.87 -17.10 20.37
C LYS A 136 -9.45 -16.06 21.31
N ALA A 137 -10.68 -16.24 21.74
CA ALA A 137 -11.26 -15.45 22.82
C ALA A 137 -10.34 -15.44 24.06
N GLY A 138 -10.08 -14.27 24.60
CA GLY A 138 -9.12 -14.03 25.69
C GLY A 138 -7.70 -13.68 25.23
N ASP A 139 -7.36 -13.84 23.93
CA ASP A 139 -6.09 -13.35 23.42
C ASP A 139 -6.09 -11.82 23.29
N GLY A 140 -4.91 -11.20 23.49
CA GLY A 140 -4.73 -9.75 23.43
C GLY A 140 -4.16 -9.27 22.10
N ILE A 141 -4.71 -8.15 21.61
CA ILE A 141 -4.14 -7.36 20.51
C ILE A 141 -3.65 -6.02 21.08
N VAL A 142 -2.36 -5.72 20.89
CA VAL A 142 -1.83 -4.38 21.10
C VAL A 142 -1.60 -3.74 19.74
N CYS A 143 -2.20 -2.59 19.52
CA CYS A 143 -2.11 -1.83 18.27
C CYS A 143 -1.67 -0.39 18.55
N MET A 144 -1.03 0.24 17.58
CA MET A 144 -0.78 1.68 17.60
C MET A 144 -2.10 2.44 17.75
N ASP A 145 -2.13 3.44 18.61
CA ASP A 145 -3.33 4.27 18.85
C ASP A 145 -3.72 5.10 17.61
N ASP A 146 -2.74 5.57 16.84
CA ASP A 146 -2.95 6.21 15.53
C ASP A 146 -2.99 5.15 14.41
N VAL A 147 -3.98 4.28 14.43
CA VAL A 147 -4.21 3.26 13.41
C VAL A 147 -5.30 3.69 12.44
N TYR A 148 -5.24 3.18 11.19
CA TYR A 148 -6.27 3.41 10.18
C TYR A 148 -7.69 3.22 10.76
N GLY A 149 -8.57 4.21 10.52
CA GLY A 149 -9.93 4.25 11.11
C GLY A 149 -10.77 2.99 10.87
N GLY A 150 -10.60 2.34 9.70
CA GLY A 150 -11.24 1.04 9.40
C GLY A 150 -10.76 -0.09 10.30
N THR A 151 -9.46 -0.14 10.59
CA THR A 151 -8.86 -1.13 11.50
C THR A 151 -9.30 -0.88 12.94
N ASN A 152 -9.28 0.38 13.39
CA ASN A 152 -9.80 0.76 14.71
C ASN A 152 -11.26 0.34 14.86
N ARG A 153 -12.11 0.65 13.89
CA ARG A 153 -13.52 0.26 13.89
C ARG A 153 -13.69 -1.26 13.97
N TYR A 154 -12.91 -2.01 13.21
CA TYR A 154 -12.94 -3.47 13.26
C TYR A 154 -12.53 -3.99 14.65
N PHE A 155 -11.44 -3.50 15.21
CA PHE A 155 -10.97 -3.94 16.52
C PHE A 155 -11.97 -3.63 17.62
N GLN A 156 -12.47 -2.41 17.68
CA GLN A 156 -13.35 -1.96 18.76
C GLN A 156 -14.78 -2.54 18.67
N ARG A 157 -15.30 -2.72 17.45
CA ARG A 157 -16.72 -3.06 17.25
C ARG A 157 -16.98 -4.50 16.81
N ILE A 158 -15.96 -5.22 16.38
CA ILE A 158 -16.09 -6.61 15.90
C ILE A 158 -15.16 -7.53 16.66
N ALA A 159 -13.85 -7.32 16.63
CA ALA A 159 -12.88 -8.19 17.28
C ALA A 159 -13.10 -8.27 18.82
N ALA A 160 -13.42 -7.16 19.46
CA ALA A 160 -13.78 -7.14 20.89
C ALA A 160 -15.03 -7.97 21.20
N THR A 161 -16.03 -8.00 20.30
CA THR A 161 -17.27 -8.78 20.54
C THR A 161 -17.09 -10.29 20.43
N ILE A 162 -16.04 -10.75 19.75
CA ILE A 162 -15.68 -12.17 19.72
C ILE A 162 -14.68 -12.55 20.83
N GLY A 163 -14.51 -11.67 21.81
CA GLY A 163 -13.73 -11.94 23.02
C GLY A 163 -12.25 -11.62 22.92
N LEU A 164 -11.79 -10.90 21.92
CA LEU A 164 -10.40 -10.40 21.87
C LEU A 164 -10.23 -9.16 22.74
N ASP A 165 -9.12 -9.08 23.45
CA ASP A 165 -8.77 -7.95 24.31
C ASP A 165 -7.93 -6.95 23.53
N ILE A 166 -8.51 -5.78 23.24
CA ILE A 166 -7.90 -4.75 22.39
C ILE A 166 -7.29 -3.64 23.24
N SER A 167 -6.00 -3.39 23.07
CA SER A 167 -5.25 -2.31 23.69
C SER A 167 -4.66 -1.38 22.62
N LEU A 168 -5.04 -0.12 22.61
CA LEU A 168 -4.43 0.91 21.78
C LEU A 168 -3.36 1.64 22.59
N ALA A 169 -2.16 1.81 22.04
CA ALA A 169 -1.04 2.41 22.72
C ALA A 169 -0.12 3.17 21.76
N ASP A 170 0.47 4.27 22.21
CA ASP A 170 1.54 4.97 21.50
C ASP A 170 2.80 4.08 21.46
N CYS A 171 2.89 3.26 20.40
CA CYS A 171 3.99 2.30 20.20
C CYS A 171 5.32 3.00 19.84
N THR A 172 5.35 4.32 19.64
CA THR A 172 6.60 5.08 19.46
C THR A 172 7.38 5.17 20.76
N LYS A 173 6.73 4.89 21.89
CA LYS A 173 7.30 4.91 23.26
C LYS A 173 7.43 3.50 23.80
N PRO A 174 8.65 2.95 23.90
CA PRO A 174 8.88 1.58 24.33
C PRO A 174 8.27 1.23 25.71
N GLU A 175 8.21 2.20 26.61
CA GLU A 175 7.59 2.01 27.94
C GLU A 175 6.07 1.84 27.86
N LYS A 176 5.38 2.59 26.99
CA LYS A 176 3.94 2.45 26.77
C LYS A 176 3.63 1.12 26.08
N LEU A 177 4.42 0.75 25.05
CA LEU A 177 4.29 -0.54 24.40
C LEU A 177 4.48 -1.69 25.38
N LYS A 178 5.53 -1.64 26.23
CA LYS A 178 5.76 -2.66 27.27
C LYS A 178 4.61 -2.76 28.27
N ALA A 179 4.04 -1.64 28.68
CA ALA A 179 2.90 -1.61 29.60
C ALA A 179 1.62 -2.22 28.98
N ALA A 180 1.41 -2.04 27.67
CA ALA A 180 0.28 -2.61 26.95
C ALA A 180 0.47 -4.10 26.60
N LEU A 181 1.72 -4.59 26.52
CA LEU A 181 2.02 -5.99 26.23
C LEU A 181 1.64 -6.90 27.40
N LYS A 182 0.69 -7.80 27.16
CA LYS A 182 0.31 -8.88 28.07
C LYS A 182 1.14 -10.14 27.77
N PRO A 183 1.19 -11.15 28.68
CA PRO A 183 2.06 -12.32 28.51
C PRO A 183 1.94 -13.10 27.20
N ASN A 184 0.84 -12.93 26.47
CA ASN A 184 0.51 -13.67 25.25
C ASN A 184 0.68 -12.88 23.93
N THR A 185 1.35 -11.73 23.93
CA THR A 185 1.53 -10.90 22.73
C THR A 185 2.80 -11.27 21.96
N LYS A 186 2.73 -11.45 20.60
CA LYS A 186 3.84 -11.90 19.72
C LYS A 186 4.31 -10.84 18.71
N ARG A 187 5.53 -10.97 18.15
CA ARG A 187 6.42 -9.95 17.52
C ARG A 187 6.39 -9.85 15.96
N PRO A 188 6.80 -8.68 15.33
CA PRO A 188 6.88 -8.39 13.87
C PRO A 188 8.18 -8.75 13.06
N LEU A 189 8.11 -9.04 11.68
CA LEU A 189 8.99 -9.83 10.77
C LEU A 189 10.42 -9.34 10.44
N ALA A 190 10.68 -8.24 9.75
CA ALA A 190 12.05 -7.94 9.28
C ALA A 190 12.93 -7.31 10.36
N LEU A 191 12.28 -6.83 11.37
CA LEU A 191 12.85 -6.51 12.67
C LEU A 191 12.47 -7.61 13.70
N GLY A 192 12.10 -8.79 13.22
CA GLY A 192 11.66 -9.95 13.96
C GLY A 192 10.16 -10.26 13.90
N ALA A 193 9.36 -9.74 12.91
CA ALA A 193 7.95 -10.05 12.72
C ALA A 193 7.71 -11.47 12.23
N ASP A 194 6.66 -12.11 12.68
CA ASP A 194 6.20 -13.38 12.15
C ASP A 194 5.38 -13.20 10.86
N ILE A 195 4.73 -12.05 10.70
CA ILE A 195 3.84 -11.72 9.57
C ILE A 195 4.04 -10.25 9.18
N CYS A 196 4.15 -9.97 7.88
CA CYS A 196 4.07 -8.63 7.32
C CYS A 196 2.78 -8.47 6.52
N MET A 197 1.98 -7.46 6.82
CA MET A 197 0.70 -7.20 6.16
C MET A 197 0.74 -5.86 5.44
N TYR A 198 0.23 -5.84 4.20
CA TYR A 198 0.14 -4.65 3.38
C TYR A 198 -1.28 -4.38 2.90
N SER A 199 -1.64 -3.11 2.81
CA SER A 199 -2.68 -2.65 1.89
C SER A 199 -2.01 -2.40 0.52
N ALA A 200 -2.08 -3.38 -0.37
CA ALA A 200 -1.52 -3.24 -1.72
C ALA A 200 -2.26 -2.19 -2.56
N THR A 201 -3.44 -1.77 -2.13
CA THR A 201 -4.24 -0.65 -2.66
C THR A 201 -3.44 0.64 -2.85
N LYS A 202 -2.38 0.84 -2.05
CA LYS A 202 -1.56 2.05 -1.98
C LYS A 202 -0.41 1.98 -3.01
N TYR A 203 0.82 2.30 -2.61
CA TYR A 203 1.98 2.36 -3.50
C TYR A 203 2.26 1.07 -4.28
N MET A 204 1.97 -0.12 -3.73
CA MET A 204 2.26 -1.39 -4.42
C MET A 204 1.47 -1.49 -5.73
N ASN A 205 0.18 -1.26 -5.70
CA ASN A 205 -0.64 -1.10 -6.91
C ASN A 205 -0.31 0.23 -7.62
N GLY A 206 -0.38 1.35 -6.89
CA GLY A 206 0.02 2.68 -7.30
C GLY A 206 -0.86 3.37 -8.33
N HIS A 207 -2.03 2.80 -8.69
CA HIS A 207 -2.88 3.27 -9.79
C HIS A 207 -4.33 3.57 -9.37
N SER A 208 -4.65 3.53 -8.08
CA SER A 208 -5.96 3.86 -7.50
C SER A 208 -7.16 3.08 -8.08
N ASP A 209 -6.91 1.89 -8.65
CA ASP A 209 -7.87 1.06 -9.38
C ASP A 209 -8.07 -0.35 -8.79
N VAL A 210 -7.35 -0.70 -7.69
CA VAL A 210 -7.46 -1.99 -7.01
C VAL A 210 -7.52 -1.82 -5.50
N VAL A 211 -8.39 -2.57 -4.85
CA VAL A 211 -8.41 -2.77 -3.40
C VAL A 211 -7.89 -4.17 -3.09
N MET A 212 -6.76 -4.28 -2.39
CA MET A 212 -6.13 -5.57 -2.08
C MET A 212 -5.32 -5.54 -0.79
N GLY A 213 -5.30 -6.68 -0.07
CA GLY A 213 -4.39 -6.96 1.02
C GLY A 213 -3.36 -8.03 0.63
N LEU A 214 -2.17 -7.94 1.19
CA LEU A 214 -1.11 -8.95 1.05
C LEU A 214 -0.56 -9.31 2.42
N VAL A 215 -0.21 -10.58 2.61
CA VAL A 215 0.32 -11.08 3.87
C VAL A 215 1.52 -11.98 3.58
N SER A 216 2.72 -11.52 3.96
CA SER A 216 3.98 -12.25 3.75
C SER A 216 4.50 -12.85 5.07
N MET A 217 5.11 -14.03 5.00
CA MET A 217 5.63 -14.76 6.15
C MET A 217 6.71 -15.77 5.77
N ASN A 218 7.53 -16.16 6.76
CA ASN A 218 8.57 -17.19 6.60
C ASN A 218 8.21 -18.53 7.24
N ARG A 219 7.29 -18.52 8.21
CA ARG A 219 6.88 -19.69 8.97
C ARG A 219 5.81 -20.49 8.23
N GLU A 220 6.04 -21.78 8.07
CA GLU A 220 5.15 -22.72 7.37
C GLU A 220 3.83 -22.92 8.12
N ASP A 221 3.88 -23.08 9.43
CA ASP A 221 2.69 -23.23 10.29
C ASP A 221 1.72 -22.03 10.19
N LEU A 222 2.27 -20.81 10.10
CA LEU A 222 1.48 -19.60 9.89
C LEU A 222 0.89 -19.55 8.48
N HIS A 223 1.68 -19.94 7.47
CA HIS A 223 1.21 -20.00 6.09
C HIS A 223 0.07 -21.01 5.93
N GLU A 224 0.21 -22.23 6.42
CA GLU A 224 -0.83 -23.25 6.35
C GLU A 224 -2.12 -22.76 7.02
N ARG A 225 -2.01 -22.19 8.22
CA ARG A 225 -3.16 -21.67 8.95
C ARG A 225 -3.84 -20.51 8.23
N LEU A 226 -3.08 -19.53 7.75
CA LEU A 226 -3.62 -18.38 7.02
C LEU A 226 -4.17 -18.78 5.66
N LYS A 227 -3.56 -19.74 4.96
CA LYS A 227 -4.07 -20.29 3.70
C LYS A 227 -5.41 -20.99 3.91
N PHE A 228 -5.53 -21.76 4.98
CA PHE A 228 -6.81 -22.35 5.38
C PHE A 228 -7.87 -21.27 5.63
N LEU A 229 -7.53 -20.23 6.40
CA LEU A 229 -8.43 -19.12 6.71
C LEU A 229 -8.79 -18.30 5.45
N GLN A 230 -7.83 -18.02 4.56
CA GLN A 230 -8.10 -17.38 3.28
C GLN A 230 -9.18 -18.12 2.49
N ASN A 231 -9.07 -19.45 2.40
CA ASN A 231 -10.05 -20.28 1.71
C ASN A 231 -11.38 -20.37 2.46
N ALA A 232 -11.36 -20.58 3.78
CA ALA A 232 -12.57 -20.76 4.59
C ALA A 232 -13.40 -19.48 4.72
N LEU A 233 -12.74 -18.31 4.91
CA LEU A 233 -13.41 -16.99 4.97
C LEU A 233 -13.78 -16.47 3.58
N GLY A 234 -13.15 -16.99 2.53
CA GLY A 234 -13.45 -16.62 1.15
C GLY A 234 -12.91 -15.27 0.68
N GLY A 235 -12.07 -14.61 1.46
CA GLY A 235 -11.57 -13.26 1.20
C GLY A 235 -10.48 -13.18 0.13
N VAL A 236 -10.63 -13.86 -1.01
CA VAL A 236 -9.66 -13.85 -2.12
C VAL A 236 -9.93 -12.71 -3.11
N PRO A 237 -8.87 -12.07 -3.67
CA PRO A 237 -9.05 -11.05 -4.70
C PRO A 237 -9.39 -11.68 -6.06
N SER A 238 -9.96 -10.86 -6.96
CA SER A 238 -10.14 -11.20 -8.35
C SER A 238 -8.80 -11.50 -9.04
N PRO A 239 -8.74 -12.47 -9.97
CA PRO A 239 -7.54 -12.67 -10.81
C PRO A 239 -7.15 -11.43 -11.61
N PHE A 240 -8.12 -10.63 -12.04
CA PHE A 240 -7.85 -9.38 -12.75
C PHE A 240 -7.15 -8.37 -11.85
N ASP A 241 -7.59 -8.21 -10.60
CA ASP A 241 -6.94 -7.35 -9.61
C ASP A 241 -5.50 -7.82 -9.32
N CYS A 242 -5.30 -9.13 -9.22
CA CYS A 242 -3.96 -9.71 -9.05
C CYS A 242 -3.03 -9.37 -10.22
N PHE A 243 -3.55 -9.39 -11.44
CA PHE A 243 -2.81 -8.98 -12.64
C PHE A 243 -2.44 -7.49 -12.59
N LEU A 244 -3.37 -6.61 -12.21
CA LEU A 244 -3.13 -5.16 -12.12
C LEU A 244 -2.07 -4.84 -11.05
N VAL A 245 -2.17 -5.41 -9.85
CA VAL A 245 -1.16 -5.23 -8.81
C VAL A 245 0.19 -5.74 -9.25
N ASN A 246 0.26 -6.92 -9.89
CA ASN A 246 1.49 -7.47 -10.41
C ASN A 246 2.12 -6.56 -11.48
N ARG A 247 1.31 -5.93 -12.32
CA ARG A 247 1.75 -4.89 -13.27
C ARG A 247 2.30 -3.66 -12.56
N GLY A 248 1.62 -3.19 -11.50
CA GLY A 248 2.06 -2.06 -10.68
C GLY A 248 3.41 -2.29 -9.99
N LEU A 249 3.66 -3.50 -9.50
CA LEU A 249 4.93 -3.86 -8.84
C LEU A 249 6.15 -3.68 -9.73
N LYS A 250 6.03 -3.90 -11.05
CA LYS A 250 7.16 -3.80 -11.99
C LYS A 250 7.82 -2.42 -12.03
N THR A 251 7.05 -1.37 -11.72
CA THR A 251 7.52 0.02 -11.70
C THR A 251 7.57 0.61 -10.30
N LEU A 252 7.36 -0.19 -9.26
CA LEU A 252 7.27 0.30 -7.87
C LEU A 252 8.54 1.06 -7.47
N HIS A 253 9.73 0.54 -7.76
CA HIS A 253 11.00 1.18 -7.41
C HIS A 253 11.15 2.56 -8.08
N LEU A 254 10.82 2.70 -9.37
CA LEU A 254 10.88 3.97 -10.10
C LEU A 254 9.88 4.98 -9.54
N ARG A 255 8.66 4.51 -9.23
CA ARG A 255 7.63 5.37 -8.65
C ARG A 255 8.03 5.86 -7.26
N MET A 256 8.59 5.00 -6.41
CA MET A 256 9.01 5.38 -5.07
C MET A 256 10.16 6.39 -5.09
N GLU A 257 11.11 6.28 -6.00
CA GLU A 257 12.17 7.28 -6.20
C GLU A 257 11.57 8.65 -6.60
N ARG A 258 10.62 8.66 -7.53
CA ARG A 258 9.97 9.91 -7.96
C ARG A 258 9.08 10.50 -6.86
N HIS A 259 8.30 9.68 -6.15
CA HIS A 259 7.52 10.12 -4.99
C HIS A 259 8.40 10.77 -3.93
N PHE A 260 9.53 10.13 -3.61
CA PHE A 260 10.45 10.68 -2.60
C PHE A 260 11.02 12.02 -3.04
N LYS A 261 11.51 12.13 -4.28
CA LYS A 261 12.03 13.39 -4.83
C LYS A 261 10.99 14.51 -4.74
N ASN A 262 9.80 14.28 -5.27
CA ASN A 262 8.73 15.26 -5.30
C ASN A 262 8.28 15.65 -3.87
N ALA A 263 8.15 14.66 -2.97
CA ALA A 263 7.76 14.92 -1.59
C ALA A 263 8.82 15.72 -0.82
N MET A 264 10.10 15.49 -1.08
CA MET A 264 11.17 16.27 -0.47
C MET A 264 11.12 17.74 -0.91
N ALA A 265 10.89 18.01 -2.20
CA ALA A 265 10.74 19.36 -2.71
C ALA A 265 9.51 20.07 -2.09
N ALA A 266 8.35 19.40 -2.10
CA ALA A 266 7.12 19.92 -1.50
C ALA A 266 7.26 20.17 0.02
N ALA A 267 7.91 19.26 0.74
CA ALA A 267 8.09 19.39 2.18
C ALA A 267 9.04 20.56 2.54
N LYS A 268 10.12 20.74 1.78
CA LYS A 268 11.05 21.89 1.94
C LYS A 268 10.33 23.22 1.63
N PHE A 269 9.53 23.24 0.57
CA PHE A 269 8.73 24.42 0.23
C PHE A 269 7.76 24.76 1.36
N LEU A 270 6.98 23.81 1.84
CA LEU A 270 6.02 24.01 2.92
C LEU A 270 6.69 24.41 4.23
N GLU A 271 7.85 23.82 4.58
CA GLU A 271 8.58 24.15 5.80
C GLU A 271 9.10 25.59 5.82
N ALA A 272 9.49 26.10 4.66
CA ALA A 272 9.98 27.48 4.50
C ALA A 272 8.85 28.53 4.40
N ASP A 273 7.61 28.12 4.17
CA ASP A 273 6.50 29.02 3.89
C ASP A 273 5.92 29.63 5.18
N PRO A 274 5.84 30.99 5.27
CA PRO A 274 5.33 31.66 6.46
C PRO A 274 3.83 31.41 6.74
N ARG A 275 3.05 30.92 5.77
CA ARG A 275 1.62 30.57 5.90
C ARG A 275 1.43 29.18 6.54
N VAL A 276 2.48 28.38 6.62
CA VAL A 276 2.52 27.07 7.25
C VAL A 276 3.00 27.19 8.69
N GLU A 277 2.33 26.49 9.60
CA GLU A 277 2.69 26.45 11.01
C GLU A 277 3.78 25.40 11.28
N ARG A 278 3.60 24.21 10.71
CA ARG A 278 4.48 23.06 10.93
C ARG A 278 4.31 22.02 9.81
N VAL A 279 5.41 21.35 9.47
CA VAL A 279 5.43 20.20 8.56
C VAL A 279 5.87 18.94 9.31
N ILE A 280 5.23 17.82 9.04
CA ILE A 280 5.58 16.49 9.54
C ILE A 280 5.95 15.63 8.32
N PHE A 281 7.24 15.47 8.09
CA PHE A 281 7.77 14.62 7.03
C PHE A 281 9.13 14.04 7.47
N PRO A 282 9.24 12.72 7.66
CA PRO A 282 10.46 12.10 8.19
C PRO A 282 11.72 12.30 7.32
N GLY A 283 11.55 12.70 6.05
CA GLY A 283 12.64 13.08 5.16
C GLY A 283 13.32 14.39 5.54
N LEU A 284 12.65 15.30 6.25
CA LEU A 284 13.24 16.56 6.70
C LEU A 284 14.11 16.36 7.95
N PRO A 285 15.30 17.01 8.02
CA PRO A 285 16.14 16.97 9.21
C PRO A 285 15.48 17.49 10.50
N SER A 286 14.50 18.37 10.37
CA SER A 286 13.69 18.90 11.47
C SER A 286 12.77 17.87 12.13
N HIS A 287 12.48 16.76 11.46
CA HIS A 287 11.59 15.73 11.99
C HIS A 287 12.28 14.94 13.13
N PRO A 288 11.62 14.73 14.28
CA PRO A 288 12.23 14.09 15.45
C PRO A 288 12.69 12.64 15.23
N GLN A 289 12.15 11.97 14.23
CA GLN A 289 12.51 10.58 13.87
C GLN A 289 13.27 10.48 12.54
N HIS A 290 13.87 11.57 12.05
CA HIS A 290 14.66 11.59 10.82
C HIS A 290 15.77 10.53 10.82
N ASP A 291 16.56 10.46 11.88
CA ASP A 291 17.66 9.49 12.01
C ASP A 291 17.16 8.04 12.07
N VAL A 292 15.99 7.80 12.69
CA VAL A 292 15.35 6.48 12.70
C VAL A 292 14.93 6.09 11.29
N MET A 293 14.34 7.03 10.55
CA MET A 293 13.94 6.81 9.15
C MET A 293 15.15 6.44 8.28
N LYS A 294 16.23 7.19 8.35
CA LYS A 294 17.49 6.89 7.64
C LYS A 294 18.05 5.51 7.98
N LYS A 295 18.04 5.16 9.25
CA LYS A 295 18.56 3.87 9.72
C LYS A 295 17.72 2.68 9.22
N GLN A 296 16.41 2.85 9.04
CA GLN A 296 15.49 1.74 8.75
C GLN A 296 15.07 1.68 7.28
N CYS A 297 15.03 2.79 6.55
CA CYS A 297 14.43 2.91 5.24
C CYS A 297 15.47 3.25 4.15
N THR A 298 15.10 2.98 2.90
CA THR A 298 15.89 3.31 1.70
C THR A 298 15.52 4.67 1.10
N GLY A 299 14.55 5.37 1.71
CA GLY A 299 14.01 6.66 1.32
C GLY A 299 12.69 6.91 2.04
N CYS A 300 11.97 7.97 1.67
CA CYS A 300 10.66 8.32 2.24
C CYS A 300 9.55 8.13 1.20
N PRO A 301 8.32 7.85 1.62
CA PRO A 301 7.15 7.87 0.74
C PRO A 301 6.73 9.30 0.40
N GLY A 302 5.74 9.44 -0.50
CA GLY A 302 5.14 10.72 -0.88
C GLY A 302 4.19 11.33 0.15
N MET A 303 4.16 10.85 1.39
CA MET A 303 3.19 11.26 2.41
C MET A 303 3.71 12.42 3.26
N ILE A 304 3.07 13.58 3.16
CA ILE A 304 3.38 14.79 3.95
C ILE A 304 2.15 15.14 4.77
N THR A 305 2.35 15.51 6.03
CA THR A 305 1.35 16.16 6.86
C THR A 305 1.83 17.54 7.21
N PHE A 306 0.97 18.55 7.12
CA PHE A 306 1.30 19.89 7.56
C PHE A 306 0.10 20.58 8.21
N TYR A 307 0.38 21.65 8.94
CA TYR A 307 -0.63 22.50 9.57
C TYR A 307 -0.58 23.88 8.93
N ILE A 308 -1.70 24.32 8.35
CA ILE A 308 -1.82 25.69 7.83
C ILE A 308 -2.08 26.66 8.99
N LYS A 309 -1.48 27.85 8.95
CA LYS A 309 -1.80 28.90 9.92
C LYS A 309 -3.25 29.38 9.70
N GLY A 310 -4.03 29.38 10.76
CA GLY A 310 -5.42 29.86 10.73
C GLY A 310 -6.39 28.94 11.43
N LYS A 311 -7.53 28.65 10.79
CA LYS A 311 -8.64 27.87 11.30
C LYS A 311 -9.14 26.92 10.22
N LEU A 312 -10.24 26.19 10.51
CA LEU A 312 -10.87 25.25 9.58
C LEU A 312 -11.18 25.87 8.20
N GLU A 313 -11.69 27.12 8.18
CA GLU A 313 -12.00 27.79 6.92
C GLU A 313 -10.78 28.00 6.01
N HIS A 314 -9.59 28.22 6.59
CA HIS A 314 -8.35 28.34 5.82
C HIS A 314 -7.92 27.00 5.23
N ALA A 315 -7.99 25.92 6.00
CA ALA A 315 -7.72 24.57 5.51
C ALA A 315 -8.70 24.16 4.42
N SER A 316 -10.00 24.48 4.59
CA SER A 316 -11.04 24.23 3.58
C SER A 316 -10.81 25.05 2.32
N ALA A 317 -10.45 26.33 2.46
CA ALA A 317 -10.14 27.20 1.32
C ALA A 317 -8.88 26.72 0.57
N PHE A 318 -7.81 26.31 1.27
CA PHE A 318 -6.64 25.70 0.67
C PHE A 318 -7.03 24.50 -0.19
N LEU A 319 -7.71 23.52 0.38
CA LEU A 319 -8.11 22.31 -0.33
C LEU A 319 -9.01 22.59 -1.53
N SER A 320 -10.00 23.48 -1.37
CA SER A 320 -10.95 23.82 -2.44
C SER A 320 -10.32 24.60 -3.59
N ASN A 321 -9.14 25.18 -3.41
CA ASN A 321 -8.41 25.91 -4.44
C ASN A 321 -7.27 25.11 -5.08
N LEU A 322 -7.01 23.89 -4.64
CA LEU A 322 -6.09 22.99 -5.35
C LEU A 322 -6.64 22.70 -6.75
N LYS A 323 -5.77 22.76 -7.75
CA LYS A 323 -6.12 22.56 -9.17
C LYS A 323 -5.63 21.23 -9.71
N MET A 324 -4.47 20.80 -9.25
CA MET A 324 -3.84 19.54 -9.65
C MET A 324 -4.10 18.43 -8.64
N PHE A 325 -4.02 18.73 -7.35
CA PHE A 325 -4.34 17.75 -6.32
C PHE A 325 -5.83 17.43 -6.29
N ALA A 326 -6.18 16.15 -6.34
CA ALA A 326 -7.56 15.74 -6.10
C ALA A 326 -7.82 15.60 -4.59
N ILE A 327 -8.98 16.08 -4.12
CA ILE A 327 -9.43 15.87 -2.74
C ILE A 327 -10.00 14.45 -2.66
N ALA A 328 -9.26 13.54 -2.07
CA ALA A 328 -9.64 12.13 -2.01
C ALA A 328 -8.98 11.40 -0.83
N GLU A 329 -9.55 10.25 -0.49
CA GLU A 329 -8.97 9.27 0.44
C GLU A 329 -8.18 8.19 -0.32
N SER A 330 -7.56 7.25 0.42
CA SER A 330 -6.83 6.13 -0.17
C SER A 330 -5.51 6.51 -0.87
N LEU A 331 -4.70 7.27 -0.18
CA LEU A 331 -3.45 7.90 -0.60
C LEU A 331 -2.36 6.89 -1.06
N GLY A 332 -1.42 7.35 -1.93
CA GLY A 332 -0.27 6.55 -2.41
C GLY A 332 -0.37 6.12 -3.88
N GLY A 333 -1.22 6.77 -4.67
CA GLY A 333 -1.31 6.61 -6.13
C GLY A 333 -0.28 7.46 -6.90
N TYR A 334 -0.25 7.29 -8.22
CA TYR A 334 0.58 8.08 -9.14
C TYR A 334 0.19 9.57 -9.18
N GLU A 335 -1.06 9.86 -8.85
CA GLU A 335 -1.66 11.21 -8.84
C GLU A 335 -1.55 11.83 -7.45
N SER A 336 -1.30 13.13 -7.39
CA SER A 336 -1.26 13.90 -6.15
C SER A 336 -2.66 14.03 -5.54
N LEU A 337 -2.78 13.64 -4.27
CA LEU A 337 -4.03 13.70 -3.52
C LEU A 337 -3.86 14.53 -2.24
N ALA A 338 -4.97 15.14 -1.79
CA ALA A 338 -5.03 15.88 -0.54
C ALA A 338 -6.26 15.48 0.27
N GLU A 339 -6.12 15.45 1.60
CA GLU A 339 -7.25 15.20 2.50
C GLU A 339 -7.19 16.08 3.74
N HIS A 340 -8.36 16.29 4.35
CA HIS A 340 -8.51 16.91 5.65
C HIS A 340 -8.91 15.84 6.68
N PRO A 341 -7.96 15.26 7.42
CA PRO A 341 -8.23 14.12 8.29
C PRO A 341 -9.34 14.36 9.32
N ALA A 342 -9.44 15.55 9.91
CA ALA A 342 -10.42 15.84 10.94
C ALA A 342 -11.88 15.69 10.49
N ILE A 343 -12.17 15.97 9.19
CA ILE A 343 -13.54 15.91 8.64
C ILE A 343 -13.72 14.82 7.57
N MET A 344 -12.66 14.10 7.20
CA MET A 344 -12.68 13.00 6.24
C MET A 344 -12.33 11.66 6.92
N THR A 345 -11.08 11.24 6.90
CA THR A 345 -10.65 9.90 7.37
C THR A 345 -10.85 9.65 8.87
N HIS A 346 -10.83 10.68 9.70
CA HIS A 346 -11.00 10.61 11.16
C HIS A 346 -12.27 11.29 11.66
N ALA A 347 -13.23 11.61 10.79
CA ALA A 347 -14.50 12.24 11.19
C ALA A 347 -15.30 11.40 12.21
N SER A 348 -15.15 10.07 12.17
CA SER A 348 -15.79 9.16 13.14
C SER A 348 -15.07 9.02 14.47
N VAL A 349 -13.87 9.60 14.63
CA VAL A 349 -13.09 9.59 15.87
C VAL A 349 -13.55 10.78 16.73
N PRO A 350 -13.85 10.58 18.02
CA PRO A 350 -14.25 11.67 18.92
C PRO A 350 -13.22 12.80 18.98
N GLU A 351 -13.69 14.04 19.10
CA GLU A 351 -12.82 15.23 19.05
C GLU A 351 -11.71 15.23 20.10
N ASN A 352 -12.02 14.77 21.32
CA ASN A 352 -11.03 14.63 22.38
C ASN A 352 -9.90 13.64 22.02
N GLU A 353 -10.22 12.55 21.33
CA GLU A 353 -9.23 11.58 20.87
C GLU A 353 -8.43 12.15 19.70
N ARG A 354 -9.08 12.83 18.73
CA ARG A 354 -8.37 13.54 17.64
C ARG A 354 -7.37 14.56 18.19
N LYS A 355 -7.74 15.30 19.23
CA LYS A 355 -6.81 16.25 19.89
C LYS A 355 -5.58 15.57 20.48
N VAL A 356 -5.74 14.41 21.10
CA VAL A 356 -4.62 13.60 21.62
C VAL A 356 -3.69 13.14 20.49
N LEU A 357 -4.25 12.77 19.34
CA LEU A 357 -3.52 12.37 18.15
C LEU A 357 -2.92 13.56 17.38
N GLY A 358 -3.21 14.80 17.79
CA GLY A 358 -2.75 16.01 17.09
C GLY A 358 -3.54 16.32 15.81
N ILE A 359 -4.69 15.69 15.60
CA ILE A 359 -5.55 15.92 14.43
C ILE A 359 -6.42 17.14 14.69
N SER A 360 -5.92 18.31 14.27
CA SER A 360 -6.61 19.60 14.37
C SER A 360 -7.37 19.95 13.11
N ASP A 361 -8.18 21.03 13.22
CA ASP A 361 -8.92 21.60 12.09
C ASP A 361 -8.03 22.25 11.03
N THR A 362 -6.74 22.42 11.29
CA THR A 362 -5.74 22.99 10.38
C THR A 362 -4.82 21.97 9.78
N LEU A 363 -4.96 20.68 10.16
CA LEU A 363 -4.13 19.60 9.66
C LEU A 363 -4.57 19.18 8.27
N ILE A 364 -3.63 19.19 7.33
CA ILE A 364 -3.79 18.74 5.96
C ILE A 364 -2.79 17.62 5.70
N ARG A 365 -3.22 16.60 4.98
CA ARG A 365 -2.38 15.48 4.57
C ARG A 365 -2.32 15.41 3.07
N LEU A 366 -1.11 15.33 2.53
CA LEU A 366 -0.83 15.24 1.11
C LEU A 366 -0.23 13.88 0.77
N SER A 367 -0.64 13.32 -0.34
CA SER A 367 0.04 12.23 -1.05
C SER A 367 0.61 12.81 -2.33
N ILE A 368 1.90 13.04 -2.33
CA ILE A 368 2.60 13.62 -3.48
C ILE A 368 2.76 12.55 -4.56
N GLY A 369 2.30 12.85 -5.76
CA GLY A 369 2.32 11.96 -6.92
C GLY A 369 3.61 12.06 -7.74
N LEU A 370 3.48 11.73 -9.04
CA LEU A 370 4.57 11.60 -9.99
C LEU A 370 4.65 12.78 -10.97
N GLU A 371 3.82 13.79 -10.80
CA GLU A 371 3.74 14.99 -11.64
C GLU A 371 5.08 15.74 -11.63
N ASP A 372 5.18 16.78 -12.45
CA ASP A 372 6.37 17.61 -12.46
C ASP A 372 6.48 18.43 -11.17
N GLU A 373 7.68 18.46 -10.61
CA GLU A 373 7.98 19.10 -9.32
C GLU A 373 7.55 20.58 -9.29
N ALA A 374 7.78 21.29 -10.39
CA ALA A 374 7.39 22.70 -10.51
C ALA A 374 5.88 22.91 -10.41
N ASP A 375 5.10 22.05 -11.05
CA ASP A 375 3.64 22.13 -11.07
C ASP A 375 3.06 21.82 -9.67
N ILE A 376 3.66 20.84 -8.95
CA ILE A 376 3.31 20.55 -7.56
C ILE A 376 3.50 21.78 -6.67
N ILE A 377 4.65 22.44 -6.78
CA ILE A 377 4.97 23.63 -5.97
C ILE A 377 4.06 24.79 -6.32
N GLU A 378 3.82 25.03 -7.63
CA GLU A 378 2.93 26.10 -8.10
C GLU A 378 1.49 25.90 -7.58
N ASP A 379 0.97 24.66 -7.60
CA ASP A 379 -0.38 24.37 -7.10
C ASP A 379 -0.48 24.57 -5.57
N LEU A 380 0.52 24.16 -4.83
CA LEU A 380 0.58 24.38 -3.38
C LEU A 380 0.67 25.88 -3.05
N ASP A 381 1.48 26.67 -3.75
CA ASP A 381 1.65 28.09 -3.51
C ASP A 381 0.38 28.89 -3.79
N GLN A 382 -0.25 28.64 -4.96
CA GLN A 382 -1.50 29.32 -5.31
C GLN A 382 -2.64 28.98 -4.36
N ALA A 383 -2.75 27.72 -3.89
CA ALA A 383 -3.77 27.31 -2.95
C ALA A 383 -3.54 27.91 -1.54
N LEU A 384 -2.28 28.00 -1.07
CA LEU A 384 -1.93 28.72 0.14
C LEU A 384 -2.25 30.23 0.05
N SER A 385 -2.03 30.84 -1.10
CA SER A 385 -2.39 32.25 -1.35
C SER A 385 -3.90 32.47 -1.29
N ALA A 386 -4.68 31.58 -1.89
CA ALA A 386 -6.14 31.64 -1.84
C ALA A 386 -6.69 31.48 -0.41
N ALA A 387 -6.08 30.60 0.39
CA ALA A 387 -6.45 30.40 1.80
C ALA A 387 -6.30 31.67 2.64
N VAL A 388 -5.24 32.45 2.41
CA VAL A 388 -5.01 33.72 3.14
C VAL A 388 -5.94 34.83 2.65
N THR A 389 -6.21 34.91 1.34
CA THR A 389 -7.04 35.94 0.73
C THR A 389 -8.52 35.81 1.15
N SER A 390 -9.01 34.62 1.39
CA SER A 390 -10.38 34.40 1.88
C SER A 390 -10.65 35.02 3.26
N TYR A 391 -9.62 35.32 4.04
CA TYR A 391 -9.76 36.00 5.34
C TYR A 391 -10.19 37.46 5.23
N HIS A 392 -9.96 38.12 4.10
CA HIS A 392 -10.33 39.53 3.86
C HIS A 392 -11.72 39.70 3.24
N GLN A 393 -12.36 38.62 2.83
CA GLN A 393 -13.74 38.65 2.31
C GLN A 393 -14.70 38.08 3.38
N THR A 394 -15.17 38.94 4.27
CA THR A 394 -16.34 38.63 5.10
C THR A 394 -17.54 38.38 4.19
N PRO A 395 -18.22 37.23 4.24
CA PRO A 395 -19.43 37.03 3.43
C PRO A 395 -20.55 37.84 4.01
N THR A 396 -20.87 38.97 3.42
CA THR A 396 -22.19 39.60 3.56
C THR A 396 -23.12 38.90 2.57
N SER A 397 -23.60 37.73 2.93
CA SER A 397 -24.91 37.20 2.53
C SER A 397 -25.09 35.77 3.11
N VAL A 398 -25.82 35.71 4.20
CA VAL A 398 -26.46 34.45 4.62
C VAL A 398 -27.58 34.17 3.62
N LEU A 399 -27.33 33.29 2.67
CA LEU A 399 -28.39 32.65 1.89
C LEU A 399 -29.09 31.65 2.82
N HIS A 400 -30.25 32.03 3.32
CA HIS A 400 -31.23 31.12 3.88
C HIS A 400 -31.63 30.11 2.80
N CYS A 401 -31.14 28.90 2.88
CA CYS A 401 -31.71 27.76 2.17
C CYS A 401 -32.88 27.26 3.05
N GLN A 402 -34.10 27.61 2.61
CA GLN A 402 -35.34 27.05 3.15
C GLN A 402 -35.44 25.57 2.78
N ASP A 403 -35.87 24.81 3.73
CA ASP A 403 -36.33 23.44 3.75
C ASP A 403 -36.68 22.78 2.44
N TYR A 404 -35.92 21.72 2.08
CA TYR A 404 -36.46 20.60 1.34
C TYR A 404 -36.25 19.34 2.17
N GLY A 405 -37.35 18.94 2.85
CA GLY A 405 -37.41 17.66 3.56
C GLY A 405 -37.38 16.50 2.59
N PHE A 406 -36.35 15.68 2.69
CA PHE A 406 -36.33 14.32 2.14
C PHE A 406 -36.03 13.34 3.26
N THR A 407 -37.03 12.49 3.55
CA THR A 407 -36.83 11.32 4.40
C THR A 407 -36.26 10.21 3.55
N VAL A 408 -35.00 9.83 3.78
CA VAL A 408 -34.39 8.65 3.17
C VAL A 408 -34.62 7.47 4.10
N VAL A 409 -35.45 6.52 3.68
CA VAL A 409 -35.58 5.21 4.32
C VAL A 409 -34.55 4.29 3.69
N VAL A 410 -33.57 3.84 4.47
CA VAL A 410 -32.58 2.83 4.05
C VAL A 410 -33.07 1.47 4.53
N TRP A 411 -33.26 0.56 3.58
CA TRP A 411 -33.45 -0.88 3.84
C TRP A 411 -32.10 -1.58 3.90
#